data_06024937353776c850fd6df957cc2ee7
#
_entry.id   06024937353776c850fd6df957cc2ee7
#
_cell.length_a   1.000
_cell.length_b   1.000
_cell.length_c   1.000
_cell.angle_alpha   90.00
_cell.angle_beta   90.00
_cell.angle_gamma   90.00
#
_symmetry.space_group_name_H-M   'P 1'
#
loop_
_entity.id
_entity.type
_entity.pdbx_description
1 polymer ?
#
loop_
_entity_poly.entity_id
_entity_poly.type
_entity_poly.pdbx_seq_one_letter_code
_entity_poly.pdbx_strand_id
1 'polypeptide(L)'
;ELDSFGRKIAFYNDLPIIVLDQDGSKSQILPFTEAAASGTAQTTSIYVVSFDTMGVHGLQNGGMQIRDLGELDTKPVFRTRVEHYQSIAIKDGQAAARLRYIKSGAAVA
;
A
#
# COMPACT_ATOMS: atom_id res chain seq x y z
N GLU A 1 -19.86 9.80 -3.76
CA GLU A 1 -20.23 9.53 -2.36
C GLU A 1 -19.18 10.12 -1.40
N LEU A 2 -19.60 10.53 -0.22
CA LEU A 2 -18.70 11.08 0.81
C LEU A 2 -18.38 9.99 1.82
N ASP A 3 -17.11 9.92 2.26
CA ASP A 3 -16.74 9.07 3.39
C ASP A 3 -17.23 9.69 4.73
N SER A 4 -17.00 8.96 5.83
CA SER A 4 -17.40 9.42 7.18
C SER A 4 -16.74 10.74 7.60
N PHE A 5 -15.69 11.16 6.92
CA PHE A 5 -14.97 12.41 7.17
C PHE A 5 -15.32 13.53 6.16
N GLY A 6 -16.31 13.31 5.31
CA GLY A 6 -16.78 14.30 4.34
C GLY A 6 -15.92 14.42 3.08
N ARG A 7 -14.96 13.51 2.83
CA ARG A 7 -14.16 13.51 1.60
C ARG A 7 -14.90 12.83 0.47
N LYS A 8 -14.73 13.34 -0.74
CA LYS A 8 -15.30 12.69 -1.93
C LYS A 8 -14.47 11.48 -2.31
N ILE A 9 -15.12 10.32 -2.36
CA ILE A 9 -14.51 9.07 -2.84
C ILE A 9 -15.24 8.64 -4.10
N ALA A 10 -14.51 8.28 -5.12
CA ALA A 10 -15.06 7.66 -6.32
C ALA A 10 -15.41 6.21 -6.04
N PHE A 11 -16.54 5.73 -6.57
CA PHE A 11 -16.98 4.35 -6.47
C PHE A 11 -17.21 3.80 -7.87
N TYR A 12 -16.90 2.55 -8.04
CA TYR A 12 -17.23 1.79 -9.21
C TYR A 12 -17.84 0.46 -8.77
N ASN A 13 -19.09 0.22 -9.15
CA ASN A 13 -19.83 -1.01 -8.79
C ASN A 13 -19.76 -1.31 -7.27
N ASP A 14 -20.04 -0.30 -6.47
CA ASP A 14 -19.99 -0.32 -4.98
C ASP A 14 -18.61 -0.55 -4.37
N LEU A 15 -17.55 -0.53 -5.18
CA LEU A 15 -16.18 -0.61 -4.70
C LEU A 15 -15.57 0.79 -4.60
N PRO A 16 -15.00 1.17 -3.45
CA PRO A 16 -14.32 2.45 -3.33
C PRO A 16 -13.01 2.45 -4.12
N ILE A 17 -12.73 3.54 -4.83
CA ILE A 17 -11.49 3.75 -5.57
C ILE A 17 -10.57 4.61 -4.73
N ILE A 18 -9.39 4.08 -4.40
CA ILE A 18 -8.34 4.79 -3.66
C ILE A 18 -7.19 5.07 -4.62
N VAL A 19 -6.82 6.33 -4.73
CA VAL A 19 -5.66 6.74 -5.54
C VAL A 19 -4.42 6.71 -4.65
N LEU A 20 -3.42 5.93 -5.06
CA LEU A 20 -2.12 5.90 -4.41
C LEU A 20 -1.24 6.97 -5.05
N ASP A 21 -0.96 8.02 -4.31
CA ASP A 21 -0.23 9.19 -4.79
C ASP A 21 1.26 9.06 -4.47
N GLN A 22 1.75 9.74 -3.47
CA GLN A 22 3.16 9.79 -3.12
C GLN A 22 3.43 9.15 -1.76
N ASP A 23 4.61 8.58 -1.62
CA ASP A 23 5.12 8.13 -0.33
C ASP A 23 5.71 9.29 0.49
N GLY A 24 6.21 8.99 1.69
CA GLY A 24 6.83 9.99 2.56
C GLY A 24 8.08 10.66 1.96
N SER A 25 8.67 10.07 0.91
CA SER A 25 9.83 10.60 0.18
C SER A 25 9.44 11.39 -1.07
N LYS A 26 8.15 11.66 -1.28
CA LYS A 26 7.56 12.32 -2.44
C LYS A 26 7.75 11.54 -3.75
N SER A 27 8.03 10.24 -3.67
CA SER A 27 8.04 9.34 -4.82
C SER A 27 6.64 8.79 -5.08
N GLN A 28 6.23 8.73 -6.33
CA GLN A 28 4.94 8.14 -6.69
C GLN A 28 4.94 6.64 -6.41
N ILE A 29 3.90 6.16 -5.75
CA ILE A 29 3.75 4.74 -5.40
C ILE A 29 3.39 3.93 -6.65
N LEU A 30 2.51 4.44 -7.51
CA LEU A 30 2.14 3.83 -8.79
C LEU A 30 2.40 4.82 -9.94
N PRO A 31 3.66 4.99 -10.36
CA PRO A 31 3.98 5.89 -11.48
C PRO A 31 3.60 5.28 -12.83
N PHE A 32 3.50 6.10 -13.86
CA PHE A 32 3.30 5.68 -15.25
C PHE A 32 4.63 5.29 -15.91
N THR A 33 5.39 4.43 -15.25
CA THR A 33 6.72 3.98 -15.73
C THR A 33 6.80 2.48 -15.98
N GLU A 34 5.70 1.76 -15.78
CA GLU A 34 5.65 0.32 -16.06
C GLU A 34 5.71 0.08 -17.57
N ALA A 35 6.43 -0.98 -17.97
CA ALA A 35 6.52 -1.35 -19.38
C ALA A 35 5.18 -1.82 -19.92
N ALA A 36 4.77 -1.27 -21.06
CA ALA A 36 3.60 -1.75 -21.78
C ALA A 36 3.89 -3.10 -22.46
N ALA A 37 2.84 -3.77 -22.94
CA ALA A 37 2.98 -5.00 -23.71
C ALA A 37 3.86 -4.82 -24.98
N SER A 38 3.90 -3.60 -25.50
CA SER A 38 4.75 -3.21 -26.64
C SER A 38 6.20 -2.85 -26.27
N GLY A 39 6.57 -2.98 -24.99
CA GLY A 39 7.90 -2.68 -24.47
C GLY A 39 8.17 -1.21 -24.17
N THR A 40 7.22 -0.31 -24.41
CA THR A 40 7.37 1.12 -24.09
C THR A 40 6.87 1.39 -22.68
N ALA A 41 7.69 2.02 -21.83
CA ALA A 41 7.25 2.50 -20.52
C ALA A 41 6.24 3.66 -20.73
N GLN A 42 5.24 3.79 -19.92
CA GLN A 42 4.20 4.83 -19.83
C GLN A 42 2.85 4.23 -19.41
N THR A 43 2.88 3.13 -18.72
CA THR A 43 1.68 2.49 -18.21
C THR A 43 1.71 2.36 -16.70
N THR A 44 0.56 2.18 -16.12
CA THR A 44 0.40 1.89 -14.69
C THR A 44 -0.53 0.70 -14.49
N SER A 45 -0.84 0.38 -13.25
CA SER A 45 -1.71 -0.74 -12.89
C SER A 45 -2.79 -0.31 -11.91
N ILE A 46 -3.91 -1.03 -11.95
CA ILE A 46 -4.97 -0.95 -10.94
C ILE A 46 -4.99 -2.29 -10.20
N TYR A 47 -5.05 -2.22 -8.88
CA TYR A 47 -5.16 -3.40 -8.02
C TYR A 47 -6.53 -3.42 -7.37
N VAL A 48 -7.20 -4.55 -7.44
CA VAL A 48 -8.44 -4.84 -6.72
C VAL A 48 -8.13 -5.88 -5.67
N VAL A 49 -8.38 -5.55 -4.40
CA VAL A 49 -7.98 -6.38 -3.27
C VAL A 49 -9.15 -6.54 -2.32
N SER A 50 -9.37 -7.76 -1.86
CA SER A 50 -10.33 -8.07 -0.80
C SER A 50 -9.59 -8.26 0.52
N PHE A 51 -9.83 -7.36 1.46
CA PHE A 51 -9.24 -7.42 2.80
C PHE A 51 -10.16 -8.20 3.74
N ASP A 52 -9.84 -9.47 3.95
CA ASP A 52 -10.58 -10.37 4.81
C ASP A 52 -9.65 -11.43 5.40
N THR A 53 -10.09 -12.13 6.42
CA THR A 53 -9.34 -13.24 7.03
C THR A 53 -9.05 -14.39 6.08
N MET A 54 -9.90 -14.60 5.08
CA MET A 54 -9.70 -15.59 4.01
C MET A 54 -9.07 -14.97 2.74
N GLY A 55 -8.98 -13.64 2.66
CA GLY A 55 -8.38 -12.91 1.56
C GLY A 55 -6.98 -12.41 1.91
N VAL A 56 -6.74 -11.12 1.59
CA VAL A 56 -5.50 -10.42 1.95
C VAL A 56 -5.61 -9.92 3.38
N HIS A 57 -4.67 -10.29 4.22
CA HIS A 57 -4.65 -9.87 5.62
C HIS A 57 -3.23 -9.65 6.13
N GLY A 58 -3.13 -8.87 7.19
CA GLY A 58 -1.87 -8.63 7.87
C GLY A 58 -1.58 -9.73 8.88
N LEU A 59 -0.33 -10.12 8.98
CA LEU A 59 0.20 -11.00 10.01
C LEU A 59 1.15 -10.21 10.91
N GLN A 60 1.02 -10.38 12.21
CA GLN A 60 1.98 -9.82 13.15
C GLN A 60 2.33 -10.82 14.24
N ASN A 61 3.55 -10.75 14.71
CA ASN A 61 4.01 -11.59 15.81
C ASN A 61 4.07 -10.76 17.11
N GLY A 62 2.98 -10.82 17.88
CA GLY A 62 2.91 -10.23 19.23
C GLY A 62 2.80 -8.71 19.32
N GLY A 63 2.68 -7.99 18.21
CA GLY A 63 2.59 -6.54 18.20
C GLY A 63 3.93 -5.83 18.42
N MET A 64 3.86 -4.52 18.58
CA MET A 64 5.04 -3.68 18.78
C MET A 64 5.59 -3.82 20.21
N GLN A 65 6.87 -4.10 20.33
CA GLN A 65 7.56 -4.19 21.61
C GLN A 65 8.59 -3.07 21.74
N ILE A 66 8.60 -2.42 22.89
CA ILE A 66 9.54 -1.35 23.21
C ILE A 66 10.38 -1.82 24.41
N ARG A 67 11.70 -1.77 24.23
CA ARG A 67 12.66 -2.09 25.31
C ARG A 67 13.59 -0.92 25.56
N ASP A 68 13.69 -0.51 26.79
CA ASP A 68 14.72 0.42 27.23
C ASP A 68 16.00 -0.38 27.56
N LEU A 69 17.06 -0.10 26.81
CA LEU A 69 18.36 -0.75 26.97
C LEU A 69 19.31 0.02 27.89
N GLY A 70 18.85 1.15 28.44
CA GLY A 70 19.63 1.99 29.32
C GLY A 70 20.72 2.80 28.62
N GLU A 71 21.70 3.26 29.40
CA GLU A 71 22.80 4.07 28.90
C GLU A 71 23.85 3.22 28.21
N LEU A 72 24.43 3.76 27.12
CA LEU A 72 25.57 3.12 26.43
C LEU A 72 26.87 3.27 27.25
N ASP A 73 27.64 2.18 27.31
CA ASP A 73 28.95 2.19 28.03
C ASP A 73 29.97 3.14 27.39
N THR A 74 29.82 3.43 26.09
CA THR A 74 30.80 4.24 25.35
C THR A 74 30.43 5.70 25.21
N LYS A 75 29.17 6.07 25.44
CA LYS A 75 28.67 7.45 25.29
C LYS A 75 27.52 7.71 26.26
N PRO A 76 27.37 8.97 26.75
CA PRO A 76 26.27 9.34 27.65
C PRO A 76 24.94 9.50 26.86
N VAL A 77 24.46 8.43 26.23
CA VAL A 77 23.22 8.40 25.50
C VAL A 77 22.41 7.17 25.91
N PHE A 78 21.09 7.33 25.95
CA PHE A 78 20.17 6.24 26.23
C PHE A 78 19.74 5.57 24.95
N ARG A 79 19.59 4.24 24.98
CA ARG A 79 19.16 3.43 23.85
C ARG A 79 17.80 2.83 24.15
N THR A 80 16.85 3.06 23.25
CA THR A 80 15.57 2.38 23.25
C THR A 80 15.44 1.56 21.96
N ARG A 81 15.01 0.31 22.09
CA ARG A 81 14.81 -0.60 20.96
C ARG A 81 13.33 -0.80 20.74
N VAL A 82 12.87 -0.56 19.52
CA VAL A 82 11.51 -0.83 19.09
C VAL A 82 11.55 -1.99 18.11
N GLU A 83 10.76 -3.02 18.38
CA GLU A 83 10.65 -4.20 17.52
C GLU A 83 9.20 -4.42 17.09
N HIS A 84 9.01 -4.67 15.81
CA HIS A 84 7.71 -5.05 15.26
C HIS A 84 7.90 -5.99 14.07
N TYR A 85 7.36 -7.19 14.19
CA TYR A 85 7.39 -8.19 13.12
C TYR A 85 6.02 -8.26 12.48
N GLN A 86 5.95 -7.88 11.20
CA GLN A 86 4.70 -7.88 10.44
C GLN A 86 4.93 -8.34 9.01
N SER A 87 3.89 -8.89 8.41
CA SER A 87 3.88 -9.31 7.03
C SER A 87 2.47 -9.22 6.46
N ILE A 88 2.35 -9.40 5.16
CA ILE A 88 1.07 -9.51 4.47
C ILE A 88 0.96 -10.89 3.86
N ALA A 89 -0.20 -11.54 4.03
CA ALA A 89 -0.46 -12.85 3.47
C ALA A 89 -1.74 -12.85 2.65
N ILE A 90 -1.77 -13.67 1.62
CA ILE A 90 -2.93 -13.93 0.76
C ILE A 90 -3.27 -15.41 0.88
N LYS A 91 -4.45 -15.73 1.42
CA LYS A 91 -4.90 -17.12 1.54
C LYS A 91 -5.61 -17.62 0.29
N ASP A 92 -6.35 -16.75 -0.37
CA ASP A 92 -7.07 -17.08 -1.58
C ASP A 92 -6.48 -16.31 -2.77
N GLY A 93 -6.09 -17.01 -3.81
CA GLY A 93 -5.57 -16.41 -5.03
C GLY A 93 -6.58 -15.54 -5.79
N GLN A 94 -7.86 -15.67 -5.49
CA GLN A 94 -8.92 -14.81 -6.05
C GLN A 94 -9.17 -13.53 -5.24
N ALA A 95 -8.52 -13.38 -4.10
CA ALA A 95 -8.68 -12.21 -3.23
C ALA A 95 -7.96 -10.96 -3.76
N ALA A 96 -7.11 -11.08 -4.74
CA ALA A 96 -6.39 -9.97 -5.34
C ALA A 96 -6.32 -10.14 -6.86
N ALA A 97 -6.54 -9.05 -7.58
CA ALA A 97 -6.41 -8.99 -9.03
C ALA A 97 -5.66 -7.73 -9.44
N ARG A 98 -4.97 -7.81 -10.57
CA ARG A 98 -4.21 -6.69 -11.13
C ARG A 98 -4.60 -6.49 -12.59
N LEU A 99 -5.00 -5.27 -12.93
CA LEU A 99 -5.17 -4.83 -14.31
C LEU A 99 -3.93 -4.03 -14.72
N ARG A 100 -3.19 -4.53 -15.70
CA ARG A 100 -1.93 -3.94 -16.18
C ARG A 100 -2.12 -3.16 -17.48
N TYR A 101 -1.09 -2.45 -17.88
CA TYR A 101 -0.98 -1.74 -19.16
C TYR A 101 -1.98 -0.61 -19.34
N ILE A 102 -2.29 0.09 -18.27
CA ILE A 102 -3.20 1.24 -18.32
C ILE A 102 -2.41 2.48 -18.71
N LYS A 103 -2.83 3.12 -19.78
CA LYS A 103 -2.24 4.39 -20.23
C LYS A 103 -3.07 5.57 -19.76
N SER A 104 -2.41 6.67 -19.45
CA SER A 104 -3.09 7.95 -19.30
C SER A 104 -3.47 8.46 -20.71
N GLY A 105 -4.74 8.69 -20.92
CA GLY A 105 -5.27 9.21 -22.18
C GLY A 105 -6.21 10.37 -21.95
N ALA A 106 -6.52 11.11 -23.01
CA ALA A 106 -7.56 12.11 -22.94
C ALA A 106 -8.91 11.44 -22.67
N ALA A 107 -9.75 12.06 -21.86
CA ALA A 107 -11.12 11.58 -21.65
C ALA A 107 -11.84 11.60 -23.01
N VAL A 108 -12.46 10.46 -23.33
CA VAL A 108 -13.31 10.36 -24.51
C VAL A 108 -14.65 10.98 -24.15
N ALA A 109 -15.00 12.02 -24.88
CA ALA A 109 -16.27 12.71 -24.68
C ALA A 109 -17.45 11.91 -25.29
#